data_37b7accb6ab30589985e64cac5992296
#
_entry.id   37b7accb6ab30589985e64cac5992296
#
_cell.length_a   1.000
_cell.length_b   1.000
_cell.length_c   1.000
_cell.angle_alpha   90.00
_cell.angle_beta   90.00
_cell.angle_gamma   90.00
#
_symmetry.space_group_name_H-M   'P 1'
#
loop_
_entity.id
_entity.type
_entity.pdbx_description
1 polymer ?
#
loop_
_entity_poly.entity_id
_entity_poly.type
_entity_poly.pdbx_seq_one_letter_code
_entity_poly.pdbx_strand_id
1 'polypeptide(L)'
;MVATSGKKSDKKASLEDQIVATNPILESYGNAKTSRNDNSSRFGKFIRIHFNAAGKLAGCDIESYLLEKSRITQQQEVERSYHIFYQMMQPAVGDLKKKCLLSNDIYDYHYVSQGKTKVQSIDDNEDLEFTHEAFQVLCFSEEEMWNVYKGTSAVMNLGELVSIKFHC
;
A
#
# COMPACT_ATOMS: atom_id res chain seq x y z
N MET A 1 37.21 14.57 -16.80
CA MET A 1 36.50 14.52 -15.52
C MET A 1 35.90 13.13 -15.38
N VAL A 2 36.41 12.35 -14.46
CA VAL A 2 36.01 10.94 -14.26
C VAL A 2 34.83 10.96 -13.29
N ALA A 3 33.65 10.53 -13.75
CA ALA A 3 32.51 10.29 -12.91
C ALA A 3 32.77 9.03 -12.09
N THR A 4 33.03 9.18 -10.81
CA THR A 4 33.09 8.09 -9.85
C THR A 4 31.68 7.63 -9.55
N SER A 5 31.32 6.45 -10.05
CA SER A 5 30.13 5.73 -9.64
C SER A 5 30.24 5.37 -8.15
N GLY A 6 29.46 6.05 -7.31
CA GLY A 6 29.37 5.72 -5.89
C GLY A 6 28.82 4.30 -5.74
N LYS A 7 29.64 3.39 -5.20
CA LYS A 7 29.19 2.09 -4.71
C LYS A 7 28.12 2.37 -3.64
N LYS A 8 26.86 1.95 -3.86
CA LYS A 8 25.89 1.77 -2.79
C LYS A 8 26.52 0.81 -1.78
N SER A 9 26.82 1.30 -0.59
CA SER A 9 27.32 0.45 0.49
C SER A 9 26.18 -0.47 0.90
N ASP A 10 26.44 -1.78 0.98
CA ASP A 10 25.59 -2.82 1.56
C ASP A 10 25.43 -2.63 3.08
N LYS A 11 24.98 -1.47 3.52
CA LYS A 11 24.56 -1.28 4.90
C LYS A 11 23.11 -1.76 4.98
N LYS A 12 22.92 -2.92 5.61
CA LYS A 12 21.62 -3.39 6.07
C LYS A 12 20.95 -2.24 6.84
N ALA A 13 19.69 -1.90 6.52
CA ALA A 13 18.95 -0.84 7.20
C ALA A 13 18.94 -1.09 8.71
N SER A 14 19.08 -0.03 9.50
CA SER A 14 19.02 -0.14 10.95
C SER A 14 17.61 -0.57 11.39
N LEU A 15 17.46 -1.04 12.63
CA LEU A 15 16.16 -1.41 13.18
C LEU A 15 15.22 -0.19 13.24
N GLU A 16 15.79 0.98 13.54
CA GLU A 16 15.08 2.26 13.54
C GLU A 16 14.52 2.58 12.14
N ASP A 17 15.36 2.44 11.11
CA ASP A 17 14.94 2.67 9.71
C ASP A 17 13.82 1.69 9.30
N GLN A 18 13.92 0.44 9.73
CA GLN A 18 12.89 -0.58 9.46
C GLN A 18 11.56 -0.24 10.13
N ILE A 19 11.58 0.21 11.40
CA ILE A 19 10.35 0.63 12.09
C ILE A 19 9.70 1.81 11.38
N VAL A 20 10.47 2.80 10.96
CA VAL A 20 9.96 3.95 10.21
C VAL A 20 9.41 3.52 8.85
N ALA A 21 10.09 2.61 8.15
CA ALA A 21 9.68 2.10 6.85
C ALA A 21 8.37 1.28 6.89
N THR A 22 7.88 0.87 8.06
CA THR A 22 6.54 0.25 8.14
C THR A 22 5.41 1.24 7.82
N ASN A 23 5.60 2.54 8.05
CA ASN A 23 4.53 3.53 7.93
C ASN A 23 3.99 3.66 6.49
N PRO A 24 4.78 3.84 5.42
CA PRO A 24 4.25 3.91 4.06
C PRO A 24 3.39 2.71 3.70
N ILE A 25 3.80 1.49 4.06
CA ILE A 25 3.03 0.28 3.79
C ILE A 25 1.72 0.28 4.56
N LEU A 26 1.77 0.55 5.88
CA LEU A 26 0.57 0.57 6.72
C LEU A 26 -0.42 1.66 6.30
N GLU A 27 0.07 2.82 5.85
CA GLU A 27 -0.77 3.90 5.34
C GLU A 27 -1.37 3.54 3.99
N SER A 28 -0.61 3.02 3.06
CA SER A 28 -1.12 2.58 1.75
C SER A 28 -2.25 1.57 1.88
N TYR A 29 -2.10 0.59 2.77
CA TYR A 29 -3.06 -0.50 2.95
C TYR A 29 -4.16 -0.23 3.98
N GLY A 30 -3.97 0.75 4.87
CA GLY A 30 -4.88 0.99 6.00
C GLY A 30 -5.44 2.39 6.10
N ASN A 31 -4.96 3.35 5.30
CA ASN A 31 -5.50 4.72 5.26
C ASN A 31 -6.32 4.95 3.98
N ALA A 32 -7.24 5.89 4.08
CA ALA A 32 -8.10 6.29 2.97
C ALA A 32 -8.51 7.77 3.10
N LYS A 33 -8.91 8.36 1.97
CA LYS A 33 -9.59 9.65 1.99
C LYS A 33 -10.99 9.50 2.55
N THR A 34 -11.32 10.34 3.53
CA THR A 34 -12.65 10.52 4.08
C THR A 34 -13.17 11.95 3.80
N SER A 35 -14.42 12.22 4.13
CA SER A 35 -15.00 13.57 4.02
C SER A 35 -14.25 14.64 4.84
N ARG A 36 -13.52 14.24 5.89
CA ARG A 36 -12.85 15.17 6.82
C ARG A 36 -11.33 15.18 6.71
N ASN A 37 -10.73 14.13 6.16
CA ASN A 37 -9.27 13.99 6.10
C ASN A 37 -8.90 13.16 4.87
N ASP A 38 -7.95 13.65 4.10
CA ASP A 38 -7.48 12.97 2.89
C ASP A 38 -6.60 11.75 3.18
N ASN A 39 -6.03 11.64 4.39
CA ASN A 39 -5.21 10.51 4.83
C ASN A 39 -5.64 10.00 6.21
N SER A 40 -6.85 9.44 6.30
CA SER A 40 -7.43 8.94 7.55
C SER A 40 -7.13 7.48 7.77
N SER A 41 -6.52 7.13 8.91
CA SER A 41 -6.32 5.73 9.32
C SER A 41 -7.66 5.05 9.56
N ARG A 42 -7.88 3.94 8.84
CA ARG A 42 -9.10 3.13 8.92
C ARG A 42 -8.91 1.84 9.71
N PHE A 43 -7.84 1.79 10.54
CA PHE A 43 -7.50 0.70 11.45
C PHE A 43 -6.85 1.25 12.70
N GLY A 44 -6.83 0.47 13.77
CA GLY A 44 -6.04 0.73 14.95
C GLY A 44 -4.66 0.10 14.83
N LYS A 45 -3.64 0.76 15.32
CA LYS A 45 -2.26 0.30 15.36
C LYS A 45 -1.69 0.50 16.75
N PHE A 46 -1.08 -0.55 17.32
CA PHE A 46 -0.33 -0.49 18.56
C PHE A 46 1.11 -0.94 18.30
N ILE A 47 2.06 -0.08 18.66
CA ILE A 47 3.49 -0.35 18.48
C ILE A 47 4.13 -0.53 19.85
N ARG A 48 4.75 -1.72 20.08
CA ARG A 48 5.51 -2.03 21.26
C ARG A 48 6.99 -2.03 20.93
N ILE A 49 7.75 -1.15 21.54
CA ILE A 49 9.19 -1.02 21.32
C ILE A 49 9.92 -1.70 22.48
N HIS A 50 10.89 -2.56 22.14
CA HIS A 50 11.71 -3.29 23.12
C HIS A 50 13.10 -2.71 23.21
N PHE A 51 13.57 -2.51 24.42
CA PHE A 51 14.92 -2.06 24.72
C PHE A 51 15.69 -3.18 25.45
N ASN A 52 16.99 -3.30 25.15
CA ASN A 52 17.87 -4.19 25.90
C ASN A 52 18.28 -3.58 27.24
N ALA A 53 19.05 -4.35 28.05
CA ALA A 53 19.50 -3.90 29.35
C ALA A 53 20.42 -2.64 29.31
N ALA A 54 21.04 -2.33 28.18
CA ALA A 54 21.84 -1.14 27.96
C ALA A 54 21.01 0.07 27.44
N GLY A 55 19.67 -0.03 27.38
CA GLY A 55 18.78 1.02 26.89
C GLY A 55 18.82 1.22 25.37
N LYS A 56 19.36 0.28 24.60
CA LYS A 56 19.36 0.33 23.14
C LYS A 56 18.15 -0.40 22.58
N LEU A 57 17.63 0.11 21.46
CA LEU A 57 16.54 -0.52 20.73
C LEU A 57 16.93 -1.96 20.34
N ALA A 58 16.07 -2.92 20.67
CA ALA A 58 16.31 -4.36 20.47
C ALA A 58 15.27 -5.04 19.61
N GLY A 59 14.07 -4.45 19.47
CA GLY A 59 13.00 -5.00 18.67
C GLY A 59 11.76 -4.12 18.68
N CYS A 60 10.78 -4.49 17.84
CA CYS A 60 9.50 -3.84 17.77
C CYS A 60 8.42 -4.86 17.34
N ASP A 61 7.28 -4.82 18.00
CA ASP A 61 6.06 -5.54 17.59
C ASP A 61 5.01 -4.51 17.14
N ILE A 62 4.34 -4.79 16.03
CA ILE A 62 3.24 -3.99 15.52
C ILE A 62 1.99 -4.85 15.46
N GLU A 63 0.99 -4.48 16.24
CA GLU A 63 -0.34 -5.10 16.22
C GLU A 63 -1.32 -4.20 15.50
N SER A 64 -2.10 -4.76 14.56
CA SER A 64 -3.15 -4.03 13.84
C SER A 64 -4.51 -4.66 14.15
N TYR A 65 -5.55 -3.82 14.25
CA TYR A 65 -6.90 -4.25 14.60
C TYR A 65 -7.96 -3.33 14.00
N LEU A 66 -9.19 -3.85 13.90
CA LEU A 66 -10.39 -3.11 13.50
C LEU A 66 -10.29 -2.43 12.12
N LEU A 67 -9.70 -3.09 11.12
CA LEU A 67 -9.73 -2.57 9.75
C LEU A 67 -11.17 -2.43 9.24
N GLU A 68 -11.52 -1.25 8.72
CA GLU A 68 -12.82 -0.96 8.11
C GLU A 68 -12.97 -1.70 6.76
N LYS A 69 -13.30 -3.00 6.82
CA LYS A 69 -13.35 -3.88 5.64
C LYS A 69 -14.39 -3.47 4.60
N SER A 70 -15.48 -2.83 5.04
CA SER A 70 -16.56 -2.33 4.15
C SER A 70 -16.06 -1.31 3.12
N ARG A 71 -15.00 -0.56 3.44
CA ARG A 71 -14.40 0.43 2.54
C ARG A 71 -13.78 -0.17 1.27
N ILE A 72 -13.50 -1.47 1.26
CA ILE A 72 -13.03 -2.17 0.07
C ILE A 72 -14.12 -2.18 -1.01
N THR A 73 -15.37 -2.41 -0.61
CA THR A 73 -16.49 -2.64 -1.53
C THR A 73 -17.43 -1.43 -1.69
N GLN A 74 -17.38 -0.48 -0.77
CA GLN A 74 -18.27 0.69 -0.79
C GLN A 74 -17.55 1.96 -0.34
N GLN A 75 -17.73 3.03 -1.09
CA GLN A 75 -17.27 4.38 -0.73
C GLN A 75 -18.39 5.39 -1.00
N GLN A 76 -18.41 6.46 -0.21
CA GLN A 76 -19.24 7.64 -0.48
C GLN A 76 -18.61 8.44 -1.65
N GLU A 77 -19.42 9.22 -2.35
CA GLU A 77 -19.02 10.02 -3.52
C GLU A 77 -17.79 10.92 -3.28
N VAL A 78 -17.63 11.43 -2.04
CA VAL A 78 -16.53 12.33 -1.65
C VAL A 78 -15.32 11.59 -1.07
N GLU A 79 -15.39 10.27 -0.89
CA GLU A 79 -14.37 9.44 -0.26
C GLU A 79 -13.65 8.54 -1.26
N ARG A 80 -12.60 7.84 -0.81
CA ARG A 80 -11.86 6.82 -1.58
C ARG A 80 -11.86 5.50 -0.83
N SER A 81 -11.57 4.42 -1.54
CA SER A 81 -11.07 3.18 -0.96
C SER A 81 -9.63 3.38 -0.43
N TYR A 82 -8.94 2.33 -0.03
CA TYR A 82 -7.57 2.40 0.46
C TYR A 82 -6.61 2.93 -0.60
N HIS A 83 -5.61 3.70 -0.18
CA HIS A 83 -4.69 4.37 -1.10
C HIS A 83 -3.99 3.41 -2.05
N ILE A 84 -3.61 2.21 -1.59
CA ILE A 84 -2.89 1.23 -2.40
C ILE A 84 -3.57 0.91 -3.73
N PHE A 85 -4.89 0.87 -3.79
CA PHE A 85 -5.62 0.58 -5.03
C PHE A 85 -5.38 1.64 -6.11
N TYR A 86 -5.28 2.90 -5.72
CA TYR A 86 -5.03 4.03 -6.63
C TYR A 86 -3.54 4.16 -6.95
N GLN A 87 -2.67 3.87 -5.98
CA GLN A 87 -1.22 3.83 -6.16
C GLN A 87 -0.83 2.77 -7.20
N MET A 88 -1.39 1.56 -7.13
CA MET A 88 -1.10 0.49 -8.10
C MET A 88 -1.51 0.81 -9.54
N MET A 89 -2.35 1.82 -9.73
CA MET A 89 -2.71 2.33 -11.06
C MET A 89 -1.68 3.31 -11.64
N GLN A 90 -0.65 3.70 -10.87
CA GLN A 90 0.38 4.64 -11.30
C GLN A 90 1.56 3.92 -12.00
N PRO A 91 2.36 4.64 -12.81
CA PRO A 91 3.48 4.07 -13.55
C PRO A 91 4.79 3.93 -12.74
N ALA A 92 4.88 4.44 -11.51
CA ALA A 92 6.09 4.53 -10.71
C ALA A 92 6.86 3.20 -10.58
N VAL A 93 6.14 2.09 -10.43
CA VAL A 93 6.74 0.76 -10.40
C VAL A 93 6.49 0.07 -11.73
N GLY A 94 7.47 0.07 -12.59
CA GLY A 94 7.50 -0.41 -13.98
C GLY A 94 6.39 -1.39 -14.40
N ASP A 95 6.70 -2.67 -14.57
CA ASP A 95 5.72 -3.68 -15.05
C ASP A 95 4.59 -4.06 -14.06
N LEU A 96 4.31 -3.25 -13.02
CA LEU A 96 3.34 -3.60 -11.96
C LEU A 96 1.97 -3.96 -12.54
N LYS A 97 1.40 -3.08 -13.36
CA LYS A 97 0.07 -3.33 -13.96
C LYS A 97 0.04 -4.62 -14.76
N LYS A 98 1.07 -4.87 -15.57
CA LYS A 98 1.17 -6.08 -16.40
C LYS A 98 1.31 -7.34 -15.55
N LYS A 99 2.21 -7.32 -14.56
CA LYS A 99 2.44 -8.47 -13.66
C LYS A 99 1.25 -8.78 -12.76
N CYS A 100 0.46 -7.76 -12.42
CA CYS A 100 -0.73 -7.86 -11.58
C CYS A 100 -2.03 -7.97 -12.39
N LEU A 101 -1.96 -8.05 -13.73
CA LEU A 101 -3.13 -8.15 -14.61
C LEU A 101 -4.13 -7.00 -14.40
N LEU A 102 -3.62 -5.79 -14.17
CA LEU A 102 -4.45 -4.60 -14.00
C LEU A 102 -4.74 -3.94 -15.35
N SER A 103 -5.96 -3.45 -15.52
CA SER A 103 -6.34 -2.53 -16.59
C SER A 103 -5.59 -1.20 -16.50
N ASN A 104 -5.69 -0.39 -17.55
CA ASN A 104 -5.14 0.97 -17.54
C ASN A 104 -6.10 1.99 -16.95
N ASP A 105 -7.37 1.68 -16.82
CA ASP A 105 -8.40 2.56 -16.30
C ASP A 105 -8.90 2.09 -14.92
N ILE A 106 -8.89 2.99 -13.94
CA ILE A 106 -9.43 2.73 -12.59
C ILE A 106 -10.94 2.49 -12.62
N TYR A 107 -11.64 3.05 -13.61
CA TYR A 107 -13.08 2.90 -13.76
C TYR A 107 -13.52 1.51 -14.25
N ASP A 108 -12.57 0.67 -14.67
CA ASP A 108 -12.81 -0.75 -14.92
C ASP A 108 -13.00 -1.57 -13.63
N TYR A 109 -12.87 -0.94 -12.45
CA TYR A 109 -12.95 -1.59 -11.14
C TYR A 109 -14.04 -0.96 -10.28
N HIS A 110 -15.19 -1.61 -10.19
CA HIS A 110 -16.35 -1.12 -9.43
C HIS A 110 -16.04 -0.85 -7.96
N TYR A 111 -15.24 -1.71 -7.32
CA TYR A 111 -14.93 -1.58 -5.89
C TYR A 111 -14.16 -0.29 -5.53
N VAL A 112 -13.49 0.35 -6.46
CA VAL A 112 -12.62 1.50 -6.18
C VAL A 112 -12.99 2.77 -6.97
N SER A 113 -14.03 2.71 -7.78
CA SER A 113 -14.46 3.81 -8.67
C SER A 113 -15.75 4.51 -8.27
N GLN A 114 -16.35 4.15 -7.11
CA GLN A 114 -17.64 4.69 -6.67
C GLN A 114 -17.54 6.12 -6.13
N GLY A 115 -16.38 6.51 -5.64
CA GLY A 115 -16.12 7.83 -5.09
C GLY A 115 -15.01 8.57 -5.83
N LYS A 116 -14.24 9.39 -5.09
CA LYS A 116 -13.11 10.13 -5.67
C LYS A 116 -12.00 9.17 -6.09
N THR A 117 -11.57 9.23 -7.34
CA THR A 117 -10.40 8.47 -7.83
C THR A 117 -9.10 9.28 -7.75
N LYS A 118 -9.19 10.61 -7.74
CA LYS A 118 -8.05 11.53 -7.62
C LYS A 118 -8.28 12.53 -6.50
N VAL A 119 -7.23 12.85 -5.77
CA VAL A 119 -7.22 13.82 -4.66
C VAL A 119 -6.06 14.77 -4.89
N GLN A 120 -6.31 16.06 -4.84
CA GLN A 120 -5.30 17.09 -5.17
C GLN A 120 -4.13 17.11 -4.18
N SER A 121 -4.35 16.74 -2.93
CA SER A 121 -3.34 16.73 -1.85
C SER A 121 -2.54 15.42 -1.78
N ILE A 122 -2.79 14.44 -2.67
CA ILE A 122 -2.15 13.11 -2.67
C ILE A 122 -1.51 12.88 -4.03
N ASP A 123 -0.23 12.55 -4.03
CA ASP A 123 0.49 12.02 -5.19
C ASP A 123 0.60 10.50 -5.09
N ASP A 124 -0.38 9.80 -5.68
CA ASP A 124 -0.42 8.34 -5.67
C ASP A 124 0.81 7.70 -6.36
N ASN A 125 1.51 8.44 -7.25
CA ASN A 125 2.71 7.93 -7.91
C ASN A 125 3.93 7.97 -6.98
N GLU A 126 4.16 9.09 -6.30
CA GLU A 126 5.22 9.23 -5.30
C GLU A 126 4.99 8.30 -4.11
N ASP A 127 3.75 8.19 -3.64
CA ASP A 127 3.36 7.29 -2.55
C ASP A 127 3.59 5.82 -2.90
N LEU A 128 3.42 5.43 -4.18
CA LEU A 128 3.75 4.07 -4.64
C LEU A 128 5.25 3.81 -4.57
N GLU A 129 6.09 4.78 -4.97
CA GLU A 129 7.55 4.68 -4.86
C GLU A 129 7.97 4.45 -3.41
N PHE A 130 7.47 5.27 -2.48
CA PHE A 130 7.74 5.12 -1.04
C PHE A 130 7.29 3.77 -0.50
N THR A 131 6.11 3.29 -0.91
CA THR A 131 5.61 1.98 -0.50
C THR A 131 6.51 0.85 -1.03
N HIS A 132 6.96 0.95 -2.28
CA HIS A 132 7.84 -0.04 -2.90
C HIS A 132 9.24 -0.06 -2.26
N GLU A 133 9.82 1.11 -1.98
CA GLU A 133 11.08 1.23 -1.26
C GLU A 133 10.98 0.68 0.17
N ALA A 134 9.85 0.94 0.85
CA ALA A 134 9.60 0.45 2.19
C ALA A 134 9.64 -1.09 2.28
N PHE A 135 9.09 -1.80 1.30
CA PHE A 135 9.21 -3.26 1.22
C PHE A 135 10.68 -3.71 1.15
N GLN A 136 11.52 -2.99 0.38
CA GLN A 136 12.94 -3.31 0.26
C GLN A 136 13.69 -3.06 1.58
N VAL A 137 13.42 -1.94 2.27
CA VAL A 137 14.00 -1.62 3.58
C VAL A 137 13.63 -2.67 4.63
N LEU A 138 12.42 -3.20 4.57
CA LEU A 138 11.91 -4.28 5.43
C LEU A 138 12.41 -5.67 5.01
N CYS A 139 13.31 -5.74 4.02
CA CYS A 139 13.91 -6.98 3.54
C CYS A 139 12.91 -7.99 2.93
N PHE A 140 11.78 -7.53 2.41
CA PHE A 140 10.93 -8.39 1.59
C PHE A 140 11.70 -8.82 0.34
N SER A 141 11.64 -10.09 0.00
CA SER A 141 12.14 -10.58 -1.27
C SER A 141 11.28 -10.04 -2.43
N GLU A 142 11.83 -10.02 -3.62
CA GLU A 142 11.10 -9.57 -4.82
C GLU A 142 9.83 -10.41 -5.03
N GLU A 143 9.89 -11.71 -4.78
CA GLU A 143 8.75 -12.61 -4.89
C GLU A 143 7.64 -12.27 -3.88
N GLU A 144 7.99 -12.01 -2.63
CA GLU A 144 7.04 -11.61 -1.59
C GLU A 144 6.35 -10.29 -1.93
N MET A 145 7.10 -9.27 -2.38
CA MET A 145 6.53 -8.00 -2.84
C MET A 145 5.51 -8.21 -3.96
N TRP A 146 5.88 -9.00 -4.98
CA TRP A 146 4.96 -9.29 -6.09
C TRP A 146 3.73 -10.07 -5.65
N ASN A 147 3.86 -10.98 -4.69
CA ASN A 147 2.72 -11.72 -4.15
C ASN A 147 1.75 -10.81 -3.38
N VAL A 148 2.25 -9.81 -2.65
CA VAL A 148 1.41 -8.81 -1.99
C VAL A 148 0.64 -7.98 -3.03
N TYR A 149 1.31 -7.46 -4.06
CA TYR A 149 0.63 -6.70 -5.13
C TYR A 149 -0.37 -7.55 -5.91
N LYS A 150 -0.05 -8.79 -6.24
CA LYS A 150 -0.99 -9.72 -6.90
C LYS A 150 -2.21 -10.02 -6.04
N GLY A 151 -2.03 -10.20 -4.73
CA GLY A 151 -3.15 -10.38 -3.80
C GLY A 151 -4.07 -9.17 -3.77
N THR A 152 -3.49 -7.96 -3.77
CA THR A 152 -4.24 -6.70 -3.82
C THR A 152 -4.99 -6.55 -5.14
N SER A 153 -4.34 -6.84 -6.26
CA SER A 153 -4.98 -6.83 -7.59
C SER A 153 -6.11 -7.85 -7.69
N ALA A 154 -5.96 -9.03 -7.10
CA ALA A 154 -7.02 -10.04 -7.07
C ALA A 154 -8.29 -9.52 -6.40
N VAL A 155 -8.16 -8.71 -5.33
CA VAL A 155 -9.32 -8.05 -4.69
C VAL A 155 -10.01 -7.09 -5.65
N MET A 156 -9.27 -6.30 -6.43
CA MET A 156 -9.86 -5.39 -7.44
C MET A 156 -10.63 -6.18 -8.49
N ASN A 157 -10.01 -7.24 -9.04
CA ASN A 157 -10.62 -8.07 -10.07
C ASN A 157 -11.83 -8.87 -9.56
N LEU A 158 -11.86 -9.27 -8.29
CA LEU A 158 -13.03 -9.94 -7.68
C LEU A 158 -14.27 -9.06 -7.68
N GLY A 159 -14.10 -7.74 -7.62
CA GLY A 159 -15.21 -6.77 -7.72
C GLY A 159 -15.94 -6.79 -9.06
N GLU A 160 -15.30 -7.32 -10.10
CA GLU A 160 -15.84 -7.38 -11.46
C GLU A 160 -16.52 -8.71 -11.78
N LEU A 161 -16.59 -9.64 -10.83
CA LEU A 161 -17.29 -10.92 -11.04
C LEU A 161 -18.79 -10.73 -11.06
N VAL A 162 -19.41 -10.99 -12.22
CA VAL A 162 -20.87 -10.99 -12.40
C VAL A 162 -21.38 -12.42 -12.30
N SER A 163 -22.25 -12.67 -11.32
CA SER A 163 -22.95 -13.96 -11.20
C SER A 163 -24.20 -13.96 -12.07
N ILE A 164 -24.22 -14.78 -13.12
CA ILE A 164 -25.40 -14.98 -13.95
C ILE A 164 -26.20 -16.14 -13.38
N LYS A 165 -27.39 -15.85 -12.82
CA LYS A 165 -28.35 -16.89 -12.43
C LYS A 165 -29.05 -17.39 -13.68
N PHE A 166 -28.77 -18.61 -14.13
CA PHE A 166 -29.62 -19.30 -15.06
C PHE A 166 -30.89 -19.76 -14.32
N HIS A 167 -32.04 -19.25 -14.70
CA HIS A 167 -33.33 -19.83 -14.30
C HIS A 167 -33.57 -21.02 -15.20
N CYS A 168 -33.52 -22.23 -14.65
CA CYS A 168 -33.98 -23.47 -15.28
C CYS A 168 -35.50 -23.55 -15.12
#